data_a7adba09a9104d083c80bd474ffe36ec
#
_entry.id   a7adba09a9104d083c80bd474ffe36ec
#
_cell.length_a   1.000
_cell.length_b   1.000
_cell.length_c   1.000
_cell.angle_alpha   90.00
_cell.angle_beta   90.00
_cell.angle_gamma   90.00
#
_symmetry.space_group_name_H-M   'P 1'
#
loop_
_entity.id
_entity.type
_entity.pdbx_description
1 polymer ?
#
loop_
_entity_poly.entity_id
_entity_poly.type
_entity_poly.pdbx_seq_one_letter_code
_entity_poly.pdbx_strand_id
1 'polypeptide(L)'
;MLALLDFIPLVLFFISYKIKGKFFAIGVLLVATCLQMLVSYLLQGRKLEAIQKFTLIAVVCFGSVSLYFRNEKILQWWPTFLEIGIALALVIGIIIWQKNPLKMMLGSRIELPDPIWQRLAIMWVVFCLAMAGLNAYIVVYQTYDQWMDFKLWSRLLWLGFAILQAVLIAKHMPQTEETP
;
A
#
# COMPACT_ATOMS: atom_id res chain seq x y z
N MET A 1 -2.17 -5.65 17.68
CA MET A 1 -3.62 -5.95 17.59
C MET A 1 -4.33 -5.15 16.50
N LEU A 2 -4.09 -3.86 16.36
CA LEU A 2 -4.71 -3.03 15.28
C LEU A 2 -4.33 -3.47 13.86
N ALA A 3 -3.08 -3.88 13.62
CA ALA A 3 -2.65 -4.36 12.30
C ALA A 3 -3.43 -5.59 11.78
N LEU A 4 -3.98 -6.42 12.65
CA LEU A 4 -4.83 -7.54 12.24
C LEU A 4 -6.22 -7.08 11.76
N LEU A 5 -6.72 -5.96 12.29
CA LEU A 5 -7.99 -5.40 11.84
C LEU A 5 -7.93 -4.93 10.39
N ASP A 6 -6.75 -4.50 9.91
CA ASP A 6 -6.57 -4.02 8.54
C ASP A 6 -6.68 -5.14 7.49
N PHE A 7 -6.56 -6.41 7.91
CA PHE A 7 -6.74 -7.56 7.03
C PHE A 7 -8.20 -8.03 6.91
N ILE A 8 -9.07 -7.67 7.87
CA ILE A 8 -10.48 -8.14 7.89
C ILE A 8 -11.22 -7.79 6.60
N PRO A 9 -11.21 -6.54 6.08
CA PRO A 9 -11.92 -6.22 4.85
C PRO A 9 -11.43 -7.05 3.66
N LEU A 10 -10.14 -7.34 3.59
CA LEU A 10 -9.55 -8.13 2.52
C LEU A 10 -10.00 -9.61 2.59
N VAL A 11 -9.99 -10.20 3.78
CA VAL A 11 -10.47 -11.57 3.99
C VAL A 11 -11.95 -11.71 3.63
N LEU A 12 -12.78 -10.76 4.10
CA LEU A 12 -14.20 -10.73 3.78
C LEU A 12 -14.46 -10.55 2.29
N PHE A 13 -13.67 -9.74 1.61
CA PHE A 13 -13.71 -9.56 0.16
C PHE A 13 -13.45 -10.89 -0.57
N PHE A 14 -12.40 -11.64 -0.23
CA PHE A 14 -12.08 -12.92 -0.85
C PHE A 14 -13.16 -13.98 -0.62
N ILE A 15 -13.66 -14.09 0.62
CA ILE A 15 -14.73 -15.02 0.95
C ILE A 15 -16.00 -14.67 0.16
N SER A 16 -16.40 -13.41 0.16
CA SER A 16 -17.59 -12.92 -0.53
C SER A 16 -17.49 -13.10 -2.05
N TYR A 17 -16.29 -12.94 -2.60
CA TYR A 17 -16.01 -13.17 -4.01
C TYR A 17 -16.32 -14.63 -4.41
N LYS A 18 -15.83 -15.60 -3.62
CA LYS A 18 -16.07 -17.01 -3.87
C LYS A 18 -17.55 -17.43 -3.73
N ILE A 19 -18.33 -16.74 -2.88
CA ILE A 19 -19.74 -17.09 -2.60
C ILE A 19 -20.69 -16.45 -3.61
N LYS A 20 -20.58 -15.15 -3.89
CA LYS A 20 -21.56 -14.36 -4.66
C LYS A 20 -20.95 -13.54 -5.80
N GLY A 21 -19.66 -13.75 -6.11
CA GLY A 21 -18.98 -13.11 -7.22
C GLY A 21 -18.52 -11.67 -6.95
N LYS A 22 -17.94 -11.06 -7.98
CA LYS A 22 -17.11 -9.85 -7.90
C LYS A 22 -17.83 -8.61 -7.37
N PHE A 23 -19.02 -8.29 -7.88
CA PHE A 23 -19.71 -7.07 -7.47
C PHE A 23 -20.23 -7.13 -6.03
N PHE A 24 -20.66 -8.31 -5.59
CA PHE A 24 -21.03 -8.51 -4.19
C PHE A 24 -19.80 -8.34 -3.28
N ALA A 25 -18.67 -8.89 -3.67
CA ALA A 25 -17.42 -8.76 -2.93
C ALA A 25 -16.95 -7.29 -2.82
N ILE A 26 -17.09 -6.48 -3.89
CA ILE A 26 -16.77 -5.05 -3.85
C ILE A 26 -17.68 -4.34 -2.85
N GLY A 27 -18.97 -4.65 -2.82
CA GLY A 27 -19.90 -4.10 -1.83
C GLY A 27 -19.52 -4.46 -0.41
N VAL A 28 -19.17 -5.72 -0.16
CA VAL A 28 -18.68 -6.19 1.15
C VAL A 28 -17.36 -5.49 1.53
N LEU A 29 -16.43 -5.31 0.59
CA LEU A 29 -15.19 -4.57 0.83
C LEU A 29 -15.47 -3.14 1.30
N LEU A 30 -16.37 -2.41 0.62
CA LEU A 30 -16.74 -1.05 1.00
C LEU A 30 -17.29 -0.98 2.42
N VAL A 31 -18.30 -1.81 2.73
CA VAL A 31 -18.90 -1.84 4.05
C VAL A 31 -17.90 -2.24 5.12
N ALA A 32 -17.13 -3.31 4.89
CA ALA A 32 -16.13 -3.80 5.82
C ALA A 32 -15.02 -2.76 6.09
N THR A 33 -14.57 -2.04 5.05
CA THR A 33 -13.58 -0.97 5.20
C THR A 33 -14.14 0.20 6.01
N CYS A 34 -15.37 0.62 5.75
CA CYS A 34 -16.02 1.68 6.54
C CYS A 34 -16.17 1.28 8.02
N LEU A 35 -16.60 0.06 8.29
CA LEU A 35 -16.73 -0.46 9.66
C LEU A 35 -15.37 -0.59 10.35
N GLN A 36 -14.38 -1.13 9.67
CA GLN A 36 -13.01 -1.24 10.19
C GLN A 36 -12.43 0.13 10.53
N MET A 37 -12.62 1.14 9.66
CA MET A 37 -12.17 2.50 9.93
C MET A 37 -12.92 3.17 11.09
N LEU A 38 -14.21 2.89 11.24
CA LEU A 38 -14.98 3.35 12.39
C LEU A 38 -14.45 2.75 13.69
N VAL A 39 -14.19 1.45 13.71
CA VAL A 39 -13.60 0.76 14.88
C VAL A 39 -12.21 1.32 15.18
N SER A 40 -11.37 1.48 14.17
CA SER A 40 -10.03 2.07 14.32
C SER A 40 -10.10 3.50 14.88
N TYR A 41 -11.03 4.33 14.40
CA TYR A 41 -11.27 5.68 14.91
C TYR A 41 -11.63 5.69 16.38
N LEU A 42 -12.51 4.79 16.82
CA LEU A 42 -12.93 4.70 18.21
C LEU A 42 -11.81 4.20 19.12
N LEU A 43 -11.03 3.21 18.66
CA LEU A 43 -9.94 2.62 19.43
C LEU A 43 -8.69 3.52 19.52
N GLN A 44 -8.44 4.37 18.50
CA GLN A 44 -7.30 5.28 18.44
C GLN A 44 -7.57 6.66 19.05
N GLY A 45 -8.54 6.78 19.95
CA GLY A 45 -8.84 8.04 20.60
C GLY A 45 -9.40 9.10 19.66
N ARG A 46 -10.25 8.69 18.71
CA ARG A 46 -10.91 9.54 17.70
C ARG A 46 -9.95 10.20 16.70
N LYS A 47 -8.83 9.52 16.40
CA LYS A 47 -7.87 9.96 15.39
C LYS A 47 -7.64 8.85 14.38
N LEU A 48 -7.62 9.19 13.09
CA LEU A 48 -7.16 8.31 12.01
C LEU A 48 -5.84 8.83 11.45
N GLU A 49 -4.94 7.94 11.17
CA GLU A 49 -3.70 8.26 10.45
C GLU A 49 -4.00 8.73 9.02
N ALA A 50 -3.10 9.54 8.45
CA ALA A 50 -3.27 10.07 7.10
C ALA A 50 -3.45 8.95 6.06
N ILE A 51 -2.69 7.86 6.20
CA ILE A 51 -2.78 6.70 5.31
C ILE A 51 -4.14 6.00 5.41
N GLN A 52 -4.72 5.90 6.60
CA GLN A 52 -6.04 5.31 6.81
C GLN A 52 -7.14 6.14 6.14
N LYS A 53 -7.10 7.47 6.31
CA LYS A 53 -8.04 8.40 5.63
C LYS A 53 -7.94 8.27 4.11
N PHE A 54 -6.72 8.25 3.60
CA PHE A 54 -6.47 8.12 2.17
C PHE A 54 -7.00 6.77 1.63
N THR A 55 -6.73 5.66 2.31
CA THR A 55 -7.24 4.34 1.96
C THR A 55 -8.77 4.31 1.96
N LEU A 56 -9.42 4.89 2.98
CA LEU A 56 -10.88 4.95 3.05
C LEU A 56 -11.47 5.72 1.85
N ILE A 57 -10.96 6.93 1.59
CA ILE A 57 -11.42 7.75 0.45
C ILE A 57 -11.25 6.97 -0.87
N ALA A 58 -10.10 6.36 -1.05
CA ALA A 58 -9.81 5.60 -2.25
C ALA A 58 -10.76 4.40 -2.45
N VAL A 59 -10.91 3.56 -1.41
CA VAL A 59 -11.79 2.39 -1.49
C VAL A 59 -13.23 2.83 -1.74
N VAL A 60 -13.72 3.87 -1.04
CA VAL A 60 -15.07 4.38 -1.23
C VAL A 60 -15.25 4.95 -2.64
N CYS A 61 -14.35 5.79 -3.12
CA CYS A 61 -14.45 6.38 -4.46
C CYS A 61 -14.39 5.30 -5.56
N PHE A 62 -13.31 4.54 -5.61
CA PHE A 62 -13.12 3.54 -6.68
C PHE A 62 -14.10 2.37 -6.58
N GLY A 63 -14.43 1.93 -5.38
CA GLY A 63 -15.40 0.87 -5.15
C GLY A 63 -16.81 1.29 -5.53
N SER A 64 -17.26 2.49 -5.14
CA SER A 64 -18.59 3.01 -5.49
C SER A 64 -18.74 3.22 -6.99
N VAL A 65 -17.73 3.82 -7.63
CA VAL A 65 -17.69 4.02 -9.08
C VAL A 65 -17.69 2.67 -9.81
N SER A 66 -16.92 1.69 -9.33
CA SER A 66 -16.90 0.33 -9.87
C SER A 66 -18.27 -0.37 -9.79
N LEU A 67 -18.98 -0.21 -8.66
CA LEU A 67 -20.34 -0.76 -8.50
C LEU A 67 -21.36 -0.05 -9.38
N TYR A 68 -21.30 1.28 -9.46
CA TYR A 68 -22.22 2.09 -10.27
C TYR A 68 -22.14 1.75 -11.74
N PHE A 69 -20.93 1.71 -12.30
CA PHE A 69 -20.70 1.35 -13.70
C PHE A 69 -20.69 -0.15 -13.97
N ARG A 70 -20.80 -0.99 -12.95
CA ARG A 70 -20.64 -2.44 -13.02
C ARG A 70 -19.37 -2.85 -13.76
N ASN A 71 -18.28 -2.10 -13.51
CA ASN A 71 -16.98 -2.31 -14.14
C ASN A 71 -15.90 -2.50 -13.07
N GLU A 72 -15.50 -3.73 -12.85
CA GLU A 72 -14.49 -4.11 -11.87
C GLU A 72 -13.10 -3.57 -12.21
N LYS A 73 -12.80 -3.29 -13.47
CA LYS A 73 -11.51 -2.72 -13.89
C LYS A 73 -11.21 -1.40 -13.20
N ILE A 74 -12.24 -0.61 -12.87
CA ILE A 74 -12.08 0.66 -12.16
C ILE A 74 -11.39 0.43 -10.81
N LEU A 75 -11.84 -0.57 -10.03
CA LEU A 75 -11.21 -0.92 -8.78
C LEU A 75 -9.83 -1.55 -8.97
N GLN A 76 -9.65 -2.33 -10.03
CA GLN A 76 -8.37 -2.98 -10.34
C GLN A 76 -7.26 -1.98 -10.67
N TRP A 77 -7.58 -0.81 -11.24
CA TRP A 77 -6.62 0.24 -11.56
C TRP A 77 -6.11 1.02 -10.34
N TRP A 78 -6.83 0.99 -9.23
CA TRP A 78 -6.45 1.74 -8.03
C TRP A 78 -4.99 1.52 -7.57
N PRO A 79 -4.49 0.28 -7.45
CA PRO A 79 -3.10 0.06 -7.02
C PRO A 79 -2.08 0.70 -7.97
N THR A 80 -2.33 0.65 -9.28
CA THR A 80 -1.46 1.29 -10.28
C THR A 80 -1.35 2.79 -10.02
N PHE A 81 -2.47 3.49 -9.81
CA PHE A 81 -2.44 4.93 -9.54
C PHE A 81 -1.75 5.26 -8.21
N LEU A 82 -1.97 4.44 -7.19
CA LEU A 82 -1.32 4.61 -5.89
C LEU A 82 0.21 4.47 -6.01
N GLU A 83 0.67 3.41 -6.67
CA GLU A 83 2.10 3.10 -6.82
C GLU A 83 2.81 4.13 -7.68
N ILE A 84 2.20 4.59 -8.77
CA ILE A 84 2.71 5.71 -9.58
C ILE A 84 2.74 6.99 -8.73
N GLY A 85 1.70 7.29 -7.96
CA GLY A 85 1.64 8.45 -7.08
C GLY A 85 2.77 8.47 -6.05
N ILE A 86 3.06 7.32 -5.42
CA ILE A 86 4.18 7.19 -4.48
C ILE A 86 5.51 7.41 -5.20
N ALA A 87 5.73 6.78 -6.35
CA ALA A 87 6.95 6.95 -7.13
C ALA A 87 7.17 8.42 -7.52
N LEU A 88 6.12 9.10 -8.02
CA LEU A 88 6.17 10.52 -8.37
C LEU A 88 6.46 11.40 -7.16
N ALA A 89 5.82 11.15 -6.02
CA ALA A 89 6.05 11.93 -4.79
C ALA A 89 7.52 11.82 -4.33
N LEU A 90 8.12 10.63 -4.43
CA LEU A 90 9.54 10.42 -4.11
C LEU A 90 10.45 11.15 -5.09
N VAL A 91 10.19 11.04 -6.39
CA VAL A 91 10.99 11.72 -7.44
C VAL A 91 10.89 13.23 -7.30
N ILE A 92 9.68 13.78 -7.14
CA ILE A 92 9.45 15.21 -6.94
C ILE A 92 10.15 15.70 -5.65
N GLY A 93 10.03 14.95 -4.56
CA GLY A 93 10.69 15.27 -3.30
C GLY A 93 12.20 15.38 -3.42
N ILE A 94 12.83 14.45 -4.14
CA ILE A 94 14.29 14.42 -4.31
C ILE A 94 14.76 15.49 -5.31
N ILE A 95 14.08 15.61 -6.46
CA ILE A 95 14.58 16.45 -7.57
C ILE A 95 14.18 17.93 -7.37
N ILE A 96 12.89 18.19 -7.03
CA ILE A 96 12.36 19.54 -6.97
C ILE A 96 12.59 20.17 -5.60
N TRP A 97 12.24 19.44 -4.54
CA TRP A 97 12.34 19.98 -3.17
C TRP A 97 13.70 19.74 -2.53
N GLN A 98 14.60 19.02 -3.18
CA GLN A 98 15.92 18.68 -2.66
C GLN A 98 15.86 18.01 -1.27
N LYS A 99 14.73 17.37 -0.97
CA LYS A 99 14.46 16.70 0.30
C LYS A 99 13.99 15.27 0.03
N ASN A 100 14.62 14.30 0.71
CA ASN A 100 14.20 12.91 0.59
C ASN A 100 12.97 12.66 1.47
N PRO A 101 11.78 12.33 0.88
CA PRO A 101 10.56 12.11 1.67
C PRO A 101 10.69 10.95 2.66
N LEU A 102 11.44 9.88 2.35
CA LEU A 102 11.67 8.79 3.28
C LEU A 102 12.48 9.25 4.50
N LYS A 103 13.51 10.06 4.29
CA LYS A 103 14.28 10.66 5.39
C LYS A 103 13.40 11.58 6.25
N MET A 104 12.50 12.33 5.63
CA MET A 104 11.56 13.18 6.38
C MET A 104 10.59 12.37 7.26
N MET A 105 10.16 11.19 6.81
CA MET A 105 9.23 10.35 7.54
C MET A 105 9.89 9.50 8.62
N LEU A 106 11.08 8.98 8.35
CA LEU A 106 11.75 7.97 9.19
C LEU A 106 13.02 8.48 9.89
N GLY A 107 13.58 9.59 9.43
CA GLY A 107 14.85 10.11 9.92
C GLY A 107 14.84 10.56 11.40
N SER A 108 13.67 10.76 11.99
CA SER A 108 13.53 10.99 13.44
C SER A 108 13.68 9.71 14.28
N ARG A 109 13.61 8.55 13.65
CA ARG A 109 13.68 7.23 14.32
C ARG A 109 14.87 6.40 13.90
N ILE A 110 15.45 6.71 12.74
CA ILE A 110 16.53 5.93 12.12
C ILE A 110 17.59 6.90 11.62
N GLU A 111 18.80 6.77 12.13
CA GLU A 111 19.96 7.55 11.66
C GLU A 111 20.71 6.78 10.61
N LEU A 112 20.70 7.32 9.38
CA LEU A 112 21.42 6.75 8.24
C LEU A 112 22.15 7.85 7.46
N PRO A 113 23.29 7.53 6.83
CA PRO A 113 23.98 8.44 5.91
C PRO A 113 23.09 8.82 4.72
N ASP A 114 23.22 10.06 4.23
CA ASP A 114 22.42 10.57 3.10
C ASP A 114 22.46 9.71 1.84
N PRO A 115 23.61 9.13 1.44
CA PRO A 115 23.64 8.21 0.28
C PRO A 115 22.76 6.97 0.45
N ILE A 116 22.57 6.49 1.69
CA ILE A 116 21.71 5.34 1.96
C ILE A 116 20.24 5.73 1.82
N TRP A 117 19.85 6.92 2.31
CA TRP A 117 18.50 7.45 2.10
C TRP A 117 18.14 7.57 0.62
N GLN A 118 19.10 8.01 -0.22
CA GLN A 118 18.90 8.08 -1.67
C GLN A 118 18.73 6.71 -2.29
N ARG A 119 19.56 5.72 -1.92
CA ARG A 119 19.42 4.34 -2.39
C ARG A 119 18.06 3.75 -2.02
N LEU A 120 17.64 3.91 -0.78
CA LEU A 120 16.32 3.47 -0.31
C LEU A 120 15.21 4.08 -1.17
N ALA A 121 15.24 5.39 -1.42
CA ALA A 121 14.22 6.08 -2.23
C ALA A 121 14.21 5.60 -3.69
N ILE A 122 15.38 5.40 -4.31
CA ILE A 122 15.47 4.86 -5.68
C ILE A 122 14.87 3.44 -5.73
N MET A 123 15.21 2.59 -4.75
CA MET A 123 14.62 1.24 -4.67
C MET A 123 13.11 1.28 -4.56
N TRP A 124 12.55 2.22 -3.76
CA TRP A 124 11.10 2.43 -3.67
C TRP A 124 10.49 2.85 -5.00
N VAL A 125 11.10 3.82 -5.70
CA VAL A 125 10.63 4.27 -7.02
C VAL A 125 10.61 3.12 -8.01
N VAL A 126 11.71 2.36 -8.12
CA VAL A 126 11.81 1.22 -9.04
C VAL A 126 10.79 0.14 -8.68
N PHE A 127 10.65 -0.20 -7.40
CA PHE A 127 9.70 -1.21 -6.96
C PHE A 127 8.25 -0.79 -7.21
N CYS A 128 7.87 0.46 -6.87
CA CYS A 128 6.52 0.96 -7.15
C CYS A 128 6.21 0.98 -8.65
N LEU A 129 7.14 1.44 -9.50
CA LEU A 129 6.93 1.42 -10.95
C LEU A 129 6.82 0.00 -11.51
N ALA A 130 7.62 -0.94 -11.01
CA ALA A 130 7.53 -2.34 -11.39
C ALA A 130 6.17 -2.95 -11.00
N MET A 131 5.70 -2.70 -9.77
CA MET A 131 4.40 -3.18 -9.29
C MET A 131 3.23 -2.53 -10.04
N ALA A 132 3.31 -1.22 -10.33
CA ALA A 132 2.33 -0.51 -11.14
C ALA A 132 2.24 -1.11 -12.56
N GLY A 133 3.39 -1.36 -13.19
CA GLY A 133 3.47 -2.00 -14.52
C GLY A 133 2.89 -3.42 -14.53
N LEU A 134 3.23 -4.24 -13.51
CA LEU A 134 2.67 -5.59 -13.36
C LEU A 134 1.15 -5.55 -13.16
N ASN A 135 0.65 -4.67 -12.27
CA ASN A 135 -0.78 -4.54 -12.06
C ASN A 135 -1.49 -4.06 -13.34
N ALA A 136 -0.95 -3.06 -14.03
CA ALA A 136 -1.52 -2.56 -15.27
C ALA A 136 -1.57 -3.65 -16.36
N TYR A 137 -0.49 -4.42 -16.52
CA TYR A 137 -0.45 -5.55 -17.46
C TYR A 137 -1.57 -6.55 -17.17
N ILE A 138 -1.73 -6.95 -15.89
CA ILE A 138 -2.75 -7.92 -15.50
C ILE A 138 -4.16 -7.35 -15.69
N VAL A 139 -4.41 -6.09 -15.36
CA VAL A 139 -5.72 -5.45 -15.57
C VAL A 139 -6.11 -5.39 -17.06
N VAL A 140 -5.13 -5.19 -17.95
CA VAL A 140 -5.39 -5.08 -19.38
C VAL A 140 -5.55 -6.44 -20.04
N TYR A 141 -4.66 -7.38 -19.73
CA TYR A 141 -4.49 -8.61 -20.51
C TYR A 141 -5.02 -9.87 -19.84
N GLN A 142 -5.33 -9.83 -18.55
CA GLN A 142 -5.71 -11.00 -17.78
C GLN A 142 -7.17 -10.92 -17.28
N THR A 143 -7.68 -12.06 -16.80
CA THR A 143 -9.01 -12.15 -16.22
C THR A 143 -9.06 -11.59 -14.79
N TYR A 144 -10.27 -11.33 -14.29
CA TYR A 144 -10.46 -10.89 -12.91
C TYR A 144 -9.94 -11.92 -11.89
N ASP A 145 -10.09 -13.22 -12.16
CA ASP A 145 -9.58 -14.30 -11.31
C ASP A 145 -8.06 -14.26 -11.20
N GLN A 146 -7.37 -14.12 -12.34
CA GLN A 146 -5.91 -14.00 -12.38
C GLN A 146 -5.41 -12.73 -11.66
N TRP A 147 -6.17 -11.62 -11.75
CA TRP A 147 -5.87 -10.42 -10.97
C TRP A 147 -6.02 -10.68 -9.46
N MET A 148 -7.04 -11.45 -9.03
CA MET A 148 -7.22 -11.86 -7.65
C MET A 148 -6.04 -12.69 -7.14
N ASP A 149 -5.60 -13.69 -7.93
CA ASP A 149 -4.43 -14.50 -7.59
C ASP A 149 -3.17 -13.64 -7.49
N PHE A 150 -2.97 -12.71 -8.44
CA PHE A 150 -1.87 -11.75 -8.38
C PHE A 150 -1.90 -10.92 -7.09
N LYS A 151 -3.06 -10.52 -6.59
CA LYS A 151 -3.16 -9.77 -5.32
C LYS A 151 -2.64 -10.58 -4.13
N LEU A 152 -2.80 -11.89 -4.13
CA LEU A 152 -2.21 -12.74 -3.09
C LEU A 152 -0.69 -12.80 -3.23
N TRP A 153 -0.18 -13.06 -4.43
CA TRP A 153 1.26 -13.13 -4.70
C TRP A 153 1.97 -11.78 -4.51
N SER A 154 1.32 -10.69 -4.87
CA SER A 154 1.89 -9.35 -4.69
C SER A 154 2.21 -9.05 -3.22
N ARG A 155 1.49 -9.63 -2.25
CA ARG A 155 1.81 -9.50 -0.81
C ARG A 155 3.17 -10.08 -0.46
N LEU A 156 3.55 -11.19 -1.09
CA LEU A 156 4.87 -11.79 -0.89
C LEU A 156 5.97 -10.92 -1.49
N LEU A 157 5.73 -10.28 -2.64
CA LEU A 157 6.67 -9.33 -3.24
C LEU A 157 6.88 -8.11 -2.32
N TRP A 158 5.81 -7.56 -1.76
CA TRP A 158 5.88 -6.47 -0.78
C TRP A 158 6.63 -6.88 0.49
N LEU A 159 6.40 -8.09 1.00
CA LEU A 159 7.11 -8.63 2.16
C LEU A 159 8.62 -8.79 1.86
N GLY A 160 8.95 -9.38 0.72
CA GLY A 160 10.33 -9.53 0.27
C GLY A 160 11.05 -8.19 0.14
N PHE A 161 10.36 -7.18 -0.43
CA PHE A 161 10.87 -5.83 -0.52
C PHE A 161 11.08 -5.19 0.86
N ALA A 162 10.14 -5.35 1.79
CA ALA A 162 10.26 -4.86 3.15
C ALA A 162 11.45 -5.49 3.90
N ILE A 163 11.67 -6.79 3.75
CA ILE A 163 12.83 -7.49 4.31
C ILE A 163 14.13 -6.96 3.71
N LEU A 164 14.20 -6.79 2.39
CA LEU A 164 15.36 -6.22 1.70
C LEU A 164 15.70 -4.82 2.23
N GLN A 165 14.68 -3.96 2.42
CA GLN A 165 14.85 -2.62 3.01
C GLN A 165 15.36 -2.71 4.45
N ALA A 166 14.77 -3.59 5.27
CA ALA A 166 15.17 -3.78 6.67
C ALA A 166 16.63 -4.23 6.79
N VAL A 167 17.07 -5.17 5.94
CA VAL A 167 18.47 -5.64 5.89
C VAL A 167 19.42 -4.50 5.48
N LEU A 168 19.04 -3.69 4.49
CA LEU A 168 19.86 -2.56 4.06
C LEU A 168 19.99 -1.51 5.16
N ILE A 169 18.91 -1.20 5.85
CA ILE A 169 18.89 -0.28 6.99
C ILE A 169 19.78 -0.83 8.11
N ALA A 170 19.57 -2.09 8.52
CA ALA A 170 20.31 -2.71 9.62
C ALA A 170 21.85 -2.72 9.39
N LYS A 171 22.27 -2.92 8.13
CA LYS A 171 23.71 -2.90 7.77
C LYS A 171 24.37 -1.53 7.89
N HIS A 172 23.59 -0.45 7.89
CA HIS A 172 24.11 0.92 7.86
C HIS A 172 23.70 1.74 9.08
N MET A 173 23.00 1.15 10.04
CA MET A 173 22.76 1.78 11.34
C MET A 173 24.09 1.85 12.12
N PRO A 174 24.39 2.97 12.79
CA PRO A 174 25.49 3.05 13.72
C PRO A 174 25.37 1.92 14.75
N GLN A 175 26.45 1.15 14.92
CA GLN A 175 26.50 0.21 16.04
C GLN A 175 26.54 1.06 17.31
N THR A 176 25.54 0.91 18.17
CA THR A 176 25.62 1.42 19.54
C THR A 176 26.79 0.65 20.18
N GLU A 177 27.95 1.31 20.33
CA GLU A 177 29.00 0.78 21.20
C GLU A 177 28.38 0.67 22.59
N GLU A 178 28.11 -0.55 23.03
CA GLU A 178 27.90 -0.82 24.44
C GLU A 178 29.21 -0.43 25.14
N THR A 179 29.25 0.77 25.70
CA THR A 179 30.30 1.15 26.65
C THR A 179 30.17 0.22 27.87
N PRO A 180 31.23 -0.48 28.22
CA PRO A 180 31.29 -1.40 29.36
C PRO A 180 31.08 -0.68 30.70
#